data_f2455db061c80888185a49d9eaf5ef34
#
_entry.id   f2455db061c80888185a49d9eaf5ef34
#
_cell.length_a   1.000
_cell.length_b   1.000
_cell.length_c   1.000
_cell.angle_alpha   90.00
_cell.angle_beta   90.00
_cell.angle_gamma   90.00
#
_symmetry.space_group_name_H-M   'P 1'
#
loop_
_entity.id
_entity.type
_entity.pdbx_description
1 polymer ?
#
loop_
_entity_poly.entity_id
_entity_poly.type
_entity_poly.pdbx_seq_one_letter_code
_entity_poly.pdbx_strand_id
1 'polypeptide(L)'
;MPLSRREIRARATRFAKDFAHAHNEEADAKPFWLKFFEVFGVQARSVGSYEVHVKKLDNALGKIDFFWPRTLLVEHKSKGKDLNKAAIQAVDYLHGVKENEKPRFILVSDFARFVLYNLEEQTQTELTLDAHEIRPDGSDP
;
A
#
# COMPACT_ATOMS: atom_id res chain seq x y z
N MET A 1 10.49 19.28 4.63
CA MET A 1 9.44 20.03 3.92
C MET A 1 8.54 19.06 3.16
N PRO A 2 7.24 19.23 3.22
CA PRO A 2 6.36 18.41 2.41
C PRO A 2 6.55 18.72 0.93
N LEU A 3 6.39 17.70 0.11
CA LEU A 3 6.49 17.86 -1.34
C LEU A 3 5.30 18.67 -1.88
N SER A 4 5.52 19.43 -2.94
CA SER A 4 4.45 20.11 -3.63
C SER A 4 3.57 19.09 -4.37
N ARG A 5 2.32 19.48 -4.65
CA ARG A 5 1.40 18.64 -5.42
C ARG A 5 1.97 18.30 -6.79
N ARG A 6 2.61 19.28 -7.45
CA ARG A 6 3.25 19.08 -8.75
C ARG A 6 4.36 18.02 -8.67
N GLU A 7 5.19 18.08 -7.63
CA GLU A 7 6.27 17.12 -7.46
C GLU A 7 5.75 15.73 -7.17
N ILE A 8 4.71 15.62 -6.34
CA ILE A 8 4.05 14.33 -6.08
C ILE A 8 3.54 13.72 -7.38
N ARG A 9 2.88 14.52 -8.23
CA ARG A 9 2.36 14.03 -9.50
C ARG A 9 3.48 13.61 -10.47
N ALA A 10 4.57 14.36 -10.50
CA ALA A 10 5.72 14.01 -11.33
C ALA A 10 6.34 12.68 -10.89
N ARG A 11 6.49 12.49 -9.58
CA ARG A 11 6.99 11.24 -9.01
C ARG A 11 6.03 10.09 -9.26
N ALA A 12 4.72 10.33 -9.14
CA ALA A 12 3.69 9.32 -9.40
C ALA A 12 3.71 8.87 -10.85
N THR A 13 3.89 9.80 -11.81
CA THR A 13 4.00 9.47 -13.23
C THR A 13 5.20 8.57 -13.49
N ARG A 14 6.34 8.90 -12.91
CA ARG A 14 7.55 8.09 -13.05
C ARG A 14 7.36 6.71 -12.42
N PHE A 15 6.78 6.67 -11.23
CA PHE A 15 6.48 5.43 -10.53
C PHE A 15 5.58 4.52 -11.37
N ALA A 16 4.53 5.07 -11.98
CA ALA A 16 3.62 4.29 -12.82
C ALA A 16 4.35 3.67 -14.01
N LYS A 17 5.27 4.42 -14.62
CA LYS A 17 6.07 3.91 -15.74
C LYS A 17 7.06 2.83 -15.29
N ASP A 18 7.73 3.05 -14.16
CA ASP A 18 8.76 2.13 -13.66
C ASP A 18 8.17 0.78 -13.28
N PHE A 19 6.92 0.75 -12.83
CA PHE A 19 6.27 -0.48 -12.38
C PHE A 19 5.13 -0.94 -13.28
N ALA A 20 5.06 -0.44 -14.53
CA ALA A 20 3.99 -0.79 -15.46
C ALA A 20 3.93 -2.30 -15.76
N HIS A 21 5.04 -3.01 -15.66
CA HIS A 21 5.12 -4.45 -15.95
C HIS A 21 5.37 -5.30 -14.70
N ALA A 22 5.35 -4.70 -13.53
CA ALA A 22 5.53 -5.45 -12.28
C ALA A 22 4.33 -6.39 -12.05
N HIS A 23 4.61 -7.62 -11.65
CA HIS A 23 3.56 -8.63 -11.51
C HIS A 23 3.81 -9.67 -10.42
N ASN A 24 5.04 -9.81 -9.97
CA ASN A 24 5.45 -10.86 -9.02
C ASN A 24 5.70 -10.25 -7.65
N GLU A 25 4.86 -10.61 -6.66
CA GLU A 25 4.99 -10.01 -5.33
C GLU A 25 6.32 -10.32 -4.64
N GLU A 26 6.89 -11.51 -4.85
CA GLU A 26 8.16 -11.86 -4.21
C GLU A 26 9.32 -11.02 -4.74
N ALA A 27 9.36 -10.80 -6.06
CA ALA A 27 10.46 -10.09 -6.69
C ALA A 27 10.29 -8.57 -6.65
N ASP A 28 9.06 -8.09 -6.82
CA ASP A 28 8.78 -6.68 -7.13
C ASP A 28 8.17 -5.88 -5.98
N ALA A 29 7.59 -6.54 -4.98
CA ALA A 29 6.78 -5.82 -3.97
C ALA A 29 7.59 -4.86 -3.11
N LYS A 30 8.76 -5.26 -2.60
CA LYS A 30 9.55 -4.37 -1.75
C LYS A 30 10.02 -3.11 -2.48
N PRO A 31 10.66 -3.21 -3.67
CA PRO A 31 11.02 -2.01 -4.41
C PRO A 31 9.80 -1.17 -4.81
N PHE A 32 8.68 -1.81 -5.13
CA PHE A 32 7.43 -1.13 -5.43
C PHE A 32 7.00 -0.23 -4.25
N TRP A 33 6.93 -0.79 -3.05
CA TRP A 33 6.47 -0.04 -1.88
C TRP A 33 7.48 1.01 -1.43
N LEU A 34 8.77 0.73 -1.54
CA LEU A 34 9.79 1.71 -1.25
C LEU A 34 9.61 2.96 -2.12
N LYS A 35 9.44 2.76 -3.43
CA LYS A 35 9.26 3.85 -4.37
C LYS A 35 7.88 4.51 -4.23
N PHE A 36 6.85 3.73 -3.92
CA PHE A 36 5.52 4.27 -3.66
C PHE A 36 5.56 5.33 -2.56
N PHE A 37 6.18 5.02 -1.43
CA PHE A 37 6.27 5.99 -0.33
C PHE A 37 7.13 7.20 -0.71
N GLU A 38 8.16 7.01 -1.52
CA GLU A 38 8.99 8.11 -1.99
C GLU A 38 8.21 9.11 -2.86
N VAL A 39 7.15 8.65 -3.55
CA VAL A 39 6.27 9.56 -4.30
C VAL A 39 5.75 10.67 -3.40
N PHE A 40 5.44 10.34 -2.16
CA PHE A 40 4.90 11.28 -1.17
C PHE A 40 5.97 11.87 -0.25
N GLY A 41 7.25 11.60 -0.53
CA GLY A 41 8.33 12.09 0.30
C GLY A 41 8.51 11.35 1.61
N VAL A 42 8.00 10.12 1.69
CA VAL A 42 8.08 9.29 2.91
C VAL A 42 9.15 8.23 2.72
N GLN A 43 10.03 8.09 3.70
CA GLN A 43 10.99 6.99 3.74
C GLN A 43 10.36 5.84 4.52
N ALA A 44 10.05 4.74 3.83
CA ALA A 44 9.30 3.63 4.40
C ALA A 44 9.92 3.10 5.69
N ARG A 45 11.24 2.90 5.71
CA ARG A 45 11.94 2.34 6.87
C ARG A 45 11.97 3.26 8.08
N SER A 46 11.71 4.55 7.88
CA SER A 46 11.66 5.52 8.99
C SER A 46 10.32 5.48 9.72
N VAL A 47 9.27 5.00 9.07
CA VAL A 47 7.91 5.04 9.62
C VAL A 47 7.34 3.67 9.95
N GLY A 48 7.86 2.60 9.32
CA GLY A 48 7.32 1.26 9.52
C GLY A 48 8.31 0.16 9.20
N SER A 49 7.80 -1.06 9.13
CA SER A 49 8.62 -2.26 8.90
C SER A 49 7.97 -3.18 7.89
N TYR A 50 8.80 -3.85 7.10
CA TYR A 50 8.37 -4.90 6.17
C TYR A 50 8.28 -6.24 6.89
N GLU A 51 7.38 -7.10 6.40
CA GLU A 51 7.30 -8.51 6.82
C GLU A 51 7.13 -8.66 8.32
N VAL A 52 6.16 -7.94 8.89
CA VAL A 52 5.88 -7.99 10.33
C VAL A 52 5.02 -9.20 10.66
N HIS A 53 5.53 -10.07 11.52
CA HIS A 53 4.81 -11.27 11.94
C HIS A 53 3.78 -10.93 13.01
N VAL A 54 2.57 -11.49 12.88
CA VAL A 54 1.49 -11.30 13.84
C VAL A 54 0.82 -12.65 14.12
N LYS A 55 0.23 -12.79 15.29
CA LYS A 55 -0.56 -13.95 15.65
C LYS A 55 -2.02 -13.66 15.33
N LYS A 56 -2.62 -14.46 14.46
CA LYS A 56 -4.01 -14.30 14.07
C LYS A 56 -4.93 -14.86 15.14
N LEU A 57 -6.24 -14.64 14.96
CA LEU A 57 -7.27 -15.07 15.92
C LEU A 57 -7.26 -16.59 16.14
N ASP A 58 -6.93 -17.37 15.12
CA ASP A 58 -6.83 -18.84 15.20
C ASP A 58 -5.48 -19.34 15.73
N ASN A 59 -4.65 -18.44 16.27
CA ASN A 59 -3.28 -18.68 16.72
C ASN A 59 -2.27 -19.03 15.62
N ALA A 60 -2.68 -19.04 14.36
CA ALA A 60 -1.73 -19.20 13.25
C ALA A 60 -0.93 -17.92 13.09
N LEU A 61 0.31 -18.05 12.61
CA LEU A 61 1.15 -16.89 12.32
C LEU A 61 0.76 -16.30 10.97
N GLY A 62 0.61 -14.97 10.95
CA GLY A 62 0.47 -14.20 9.73
C GLY A 62 1.66 -13.31 9.52
N LYS A 63 1.80 -12.76 8.31
CA LYS A 63 2.87 -11.84 7.98
C LYS A 63 2.28 -10.63 7.25
N ILE A 64 2.38 -9.46 7.88
CA ILE A 64 1.98 -8.21 7.27
C ILE A 64 3.10 -7.75 6.34
N ASP A 65 2.77 -7.43 5.09
CA ASP A 65 3.79 -7.06 4.11
C ASP A 65 4.51 -5.77 4.47
N PHE A 66 3.77 -4.76 4.92
CA PHE A 66 4.35 -3.54 5.47
C PHE A 66 3.42 -2.97 6.55
N PHE A 67 3.99 -2.56 7.67
CA PHE A 67 3.22 -2.04 8.79
C PHE A 67 3.80 -0.72 9.31
N TRP A 68 2.99 0.31 9.28
CA TRP A 68 3.26 1.63 9.83
C TRP A 68 2.33 1.82 11.03
N PRO A 69 2.83 1.67 12.28
CA PRO A 69 1.98 1.70 13.46
C PRO A 69 1.09 2.95 13.50
N ARG A 70 -0.15 2.76 13.87
CA ARG A 70 -1.20 3.79 13.99
C ARG A 70 -1.64 4.41 12.68
N THR A 71 -1.03 4.05 11.56
CA THR A 71 -1.28 4.71 10.28
C THR A 71 -1.74 3.75 9.20
N LEU A 72 -0.93 2.77 8.82
CA LEU A 72 -1.18 2.01 7.61
C LEU A 72 -0.71 0.56 7.71
N LEU A 73 -1.57 -0.36 7.31
CA LEU A 73 -1.23 -1.75 7.07
C LEU A 73 -1.33 -2.00 5.57
N VAL A 74 -0.28 -2.57 4.99
CA VAL A 74 -0.24 -2.88 3.56
C VAL A 74 -0.25 -4.39 3.36
N GLU A 75 -1.13 -4.86 2.47
CA GLU A 75 -1.15 -6.23 2.01
C GLU A 75 -1.02 -6.24 0.50
N HIS A 76 -0.01 -6.91 -0.02
CA HIS A 76 0.30 -6.93 -1.44
C HIS A 76 0.07 -8.31 -2.03
N LYS A 77 -0.44 -8.36 -3.27
CA LYS A 77 -0.67 -9.60 -4.00
C LYS A 77 -0.07 -9.51 -5.39
N SER A 78 0.22 -10.64 -5.98
CA SER A 78 0.64 -10.70 -7.37
C SER A 78 -0.50 -10.23 -8.28
N LYS A 79 -0.13 -9.70 -9.45
CA LYS A 79 -1.08 -9.10 -10.37
C LYS A 79 -2.23 -10.04 -10.71
N GLY A 80 -3.45 -9.53 -10.64
CA GLY A 80 -4.67 -10.25 -10.97
C GLY A 80 -5.29 -11.04 -9.82
N LYS A 81 -4.69 -11.03 -8.64
CA LYS A 81 -5.25 -11.70 -7.48
C LYS A 81 -6.44 -10.95 -6.91
N ASP A 82 -7.24 -11.65 -6.13
CA ASP A 82 -8.47 -11.09 -5.53
C ASP A 82 -8.11 -10.13 -4.39
N LEU A 83 -8.33 -8.84 -4.61
CA LEU A 83 -8.03 -7.82 -3.61
C LEU A 83 -9.02 -7.82 -2.44
N ASN A 84 -10.25 -8.33 -2.64
CA ASN A 84 -11.18 -8.49 -1.52
C ASN A 84 -10.67 -9.53 -0.54
N LYS A 85 -10.11 -10.62 -1.02
CA LYS A 85 -9.49 -11.63 -0.15
C LYS A 85 -8.29 -11.05 0.57
N ALA A 86 -7.50 -10.22 -0.10
CA ALA A 86 -6.36 -9.54 0.52
C ALA A 86 -6.82 -8.63 1.66
N ALA A 87 -7.92 -7.92 1.47
CA ALA A 87 -8.49 -7.05 2.51
C ALA A 87 -8.97 -7.85 3.71
N ILE A 88 -9.65 -8.97 3.47
CA ILE A 88 -10.11 -9.86 4.55
C ILE A 88 -8.91 -10.38 5.33
N GLN A 89 -7.86 -10.79 4.65
CA GLN A 89 -6.62 -11.25 5.27
C GLN A 89 -5.99 -10.15 6.13
N ALA A 90 -5.96 -8.91 5.62
CA ALA A 90 -5.42 -7.77 6.34
C ALA A 90 -6.21 -7.49 7.62
N VAL A 91 -7.55 -7.57 7.56
CA VAL A 91 -8.41 -7.39 8.73
C VAL A 91 -8.13 -8.48 9.77
N ASP A 92 -7.92 -9.72 9.33
CA ASP A 92 -7.58 -10.83 10.24
C ASP A 92 -6.27 -10.55 10.98
N TYR A 93 -5.29 -9.96 10.31
CA TYR A 93 -4.01 -9.60 10.94
C TYR A 93 -4.17 -8.56 12.05
N LEU A 94 -5.21 -7.72 12.00
CA LEU A 94 -5.43 -6.69 13.03
C LEU A 94 -5.62 -7.29 14.42
N HIS A 95 -6.11 -8.54 14.52
CA HIS A 95 -6.28 -9.20 15.80
C HIS A 95 -4.96 -9.43 16.52
N GLY A 96 -3.86 -9.49 15.77
CA GLY A 96 -2.51 -9.65 16.35
C GLY A 96 -1.77 -8.34 16.58
N VAL A 97 -2.40 -7.20 16.28
CA VAL A 97 -1.78 -5.89 16.44
C VAL A 97 -2.23 -5.30 17.78
N LYS A 98 -1.26 -4.71 18.53
CA LYS A 98 -1.58 -4.06 19.79
C LYS A 98 -2.58 -2.93 19.59
N GLU A 99 -3.48 -2.75 20.56
CA GLU A 99 -4.56 -1.78 20.46
C GLU A 99 -4.04 -0.35 20.17
N ASN A 100 -2.97 0.05 20.83
CA ASN A 100 -2.39 1.38 20.65
C ASN A 100 -1.57 1.53 19.37
N GLU A 101 -1.43 0.45 18.58
CA GLU A 101 -0.72 0.48 17.31
C GLU A 101 -1.63 0.22 16.11
N LYS A 102 -2.93 0.03 16.32
CA LYS A 102 -3.86 -0.27 15.24
C LYS A 102 -3.89 0.85 14.20
N PRO A 103 -3.82 0.48 12.90
CA PRO A 103 -3.74 1.48 11.82
C PRO A 103 -5.10 2.11 11.53
N ARG A 104 -5.07 3.31 10.98
CA ARG A 104 -6.29 3.97 10.47
C ARG A 104 -6.69 3.44 9.10
N PHE A 105 -5.71 2.98 8.33
CA PHE A 105 -5.91 2.59 6.94
C PHE A 105 -5.36 1.21 6.66
N ILE A 106 -6.03 0.49 5.77
CA ILE A 106 -5.50 -0.70 5.12
C ILE A 106 -5.38 -0.38 3.64
N LEU A 107 -4.24 -0.68 3.05
CA LEU A 107 -4.00 -0.50 1.63
C LEU A 107 -3.64 -1.86 1.02
N VAL A 108 -4.44 -2.31 0.05
CA VAL A 108 -4.15 -3.54 -0.68
C VAL A 108 -3.85 -3.19 -2.13
N SER A 109 -2.96 -3.96 -2.75
CA SER A 109 -2.55 -3.71 -4.14
C SER A 109 -2.11 -4.99 -4.81
N ASP A 110 -2.24 -5.04 -6.15
CA ASP A 110 -1.69 -6.08 -7.01
C ASP A 110 -0.77 -5.45 -8.09
N PHE A 111 -0.09 -4.37 -7.76
CA PHE A 111 0.71 -3.51 -8.65
C PHE A 111 -0.14 -2.62 -9.55
N ALA A 112 -1.23 -3.14 -10.13
CA ALA A 112 -2.05 -2.39 -11.07
C ALA A 112 -3.17 -1.62 -10.40
N ARG A 113 -3.70 -2.13 -9.28
CA ARG A 113 -4.82 -1.52 -8.57
C ARG A 113 -4.44 -1.30 -7.11
N PHE A 114 -5.03 -0.27 -6.54
CA PHE A 114 -4.93 0.04 -5.11
C PHE A 114 -6.32 0.15 -4.55
N VAL A 115 -6.57 -0.44 -3.39
CA VAL A 115 -7.80 -0.21 -2.65
C VAL A 115 -7.41 0.24 -1.24
N LEU A 116 -7.82 1.45 -0.89
CA LEU A 116 -7.56 2.05 0.41
C LEU A 116 -8.83 2.01 1.25
N TYR A 117 -8.75 1.36 2.39
CA TYR A 117 -9.84 1.28 3.34
C TYR A 117 -9.57 2.23 4.50
N ASN A 118 -10.49 3.14 4.77
CA ASN A 118 -10.43 4.00 5.95
C ASN A 118 -11.24 3.33 7.04
N LEU A 119 -10.55 2.81 8.07
CA LEU A 119 -11.19 2.03 9.12
C LEU A 119 -12.03 2.87 10.07
N GLU A 120 -11.68 4.14 10.26
CA GLU A 120 -12.45 5.03 11.13
C GLU A 120 -13.78 5.43 10.48
N GLU A 121 -13.74 5.80 9.19
CA GLU A 121 -14.92 6.26 8.47
C GLU A 121 -15.66 5.13 7.78
N GLN A 122 -15.09 3.93 7.75
CA GLN A 122 -15.65 2.76 7.07
C GLN A 122 -15.92 3.04 5.60
N THR A 123 -14.96 3.70 4.94
CA THR A 123 -15.02 4.02 3.52
C THR A 123 -13.93 3.28 2.75
N GLN A 124 -14.08 3.24 1.44
CA GLN A 124 -13.19 2.53 0.55
C GLN A 124 -12.96 3.39 -0.71
N THR A 125 -11.71 3.50 -1.13
CA THR A 125 -11.34 4.22 -2.35
C THR A 125 -10.50 3.30 -3.22
N GLU A 126 -10.83 3.21 -4.50
CA GLU A 126 -10.10 2.38 -5.45
C GLU A 126 -9.41 3.27 -6.48
N LEU A 127 -8.17 2.90 -6.82
CA LEU A 127 -7.35 3.61 -7.80
C LEU A 127 -6.64 2.60 -8.68
N THR A 128 -6.62 2.84 -9.99
CA THR A 128 -5.86 2.04 -10.94
C THR A 128 -4.57 2.75 -11.28
N LEU A 129 -3.46 2.02 -11.24
CA LEU A 129 -2.16 2.55 -11.62
C LEU A 129 -2.01 2.45 -13.14
N ASP A 130 -2.19 3.58 -13.82
CA ASP A 130 -2.05 3.67 -15.27
C ASP A 130 -1.23 4.91 -15.61
N ALA A 131 -0.05 4.69 -16.22
CA ALA A 131 0.84 5.78 -16.60
C ALA A 131 0.22 6.76 -17.60
N HIS A 132 -0.79 6.33 -18.34
CA HIS A 132 -1.48 7.18 -19.30
C HIS A 132 -2.52 8.10 -18.65
N GLU A 133 -2.98 7.76 -17.46
CA GLU A 133 -3.97 8.55 -16.72
C GLU A 133 -3.34 9.66 -15.91
N ILE A 134 -2.02 9.61 -15.70
CA ILE A 134 -1.29 10.58 -14.89
C ILE A 134 -0.54 11.53 -15.82
N ARG A 135 -0.92 12.80 -15.80
CA ARG A 135 -0.28 13.81 -16.64
C ARG A 135 0.83 14.53 -15.87
N PRO A 136 1.97 14.81 -16.54
CA PRO A 136 3.09 15.48 -15.88
C PRO A 136 2.76 16.86 -15.30
N ASP A 137 1.79 17.56 -15.91
CA ASP A 137 1.36 18.88 -15.43
C ASP A 137 0.41 18.82 -14.24
N GLY A 138 0.00 17.60 -13.85
CA GLY A 138 -0.89 17.39 -12.72
C GLY A 138 -2.36 17.52 -13.03
N SER A 139 -2.74 17.65 -14.31
CA SER A 139 -4.15 17.68 -14.68
C SER A 139 -4.74 16.28 -14.74
N ASP A 140 -6.04 16.16 -14.51
CA ASP A 140 -6.74 14.90 -14.67
C ASP A 140 -6.96 14.61 -16.17
N PRO A 141 -7.00 13.34 -16.56
CA PRO A 141 -7.24 12.96 -17.95
C PRO A 141 -8.62 13.38 -18.44
#